data_dfd8ebb6ebf717441cc467657ab6356e
#
_entry.id   dfd8ebb6ebf717441cc467657ab6356e
#
_cell.length_a   1.000
_cell.length_b   1.000
_cell.length_c   1.000
_cell.angle_alpha   90.00
_cell.angle_beta   90.00
_cell.angle_gamma   90.00
#
_symmetry.space_group_name_H-M   'P 1'
#
loop_
_entity.id
_entity.type
_entity.pdbx_description
1 polymer ?
#
loop_
_entity_poly.entity_id
_entity_poly.type
_entity_poly.pdbx_seq_one_letter_code
_entity_poly.pdbx_strand_id
1 'polypeptide(L)'
;MKRFYFLFFSTLFFAPSFLFGATNIANSNLIYTWGYGDVMNEIMQAVKGITTETDYIVNAALAISLLLFSIKKAMDGQTNPVFELGKMFMLFAVVWYMFLKAPNDNNHRFMIHDEVTSKDYVISQIPIGIGKSFALMTQFEKVILEAMEKHFSTPQSTNFSNAGLGFSLQVMSTLPSVKLSAIDATLQKNIDFYFRNCVSVGILLNQQGRNLFQNSDNLIQDLFTNIGNGSQLTPLFENNNNIEKQSVVPCSDAGPQIVEMIKKDTDEAMKIHAALLGMVDDMANYEQKFLGAAQIYNEQAVSARSYLQQSMIMLASQDAIINTAKSVGLNPASVAANTAYADQQFYASMQAQGHMAQTYLPLAKAYLTAIIIGLSWLVALLSIVFGSYAHIKMFFTLCIWIVLWTPILCIINYLNDYNLMNVAQVITGGKAALSLGDNMLIFKEVANRSNFMNYLVMSTPVLAYAIAKASEQGFVTFASGLSQALTGASRAAGSFANQQALSTQTSIAAPRGD
;
A
#
# COMPACT_ATOMS: atom_id res chain seq x y z
N MET A 1 39.64 11.78 -4.54
CA MET A 1 38.19 11.60 -4.69
C MET A 1 37.66 11.79 -6.12
N LYS A 2 37.97 12.87 -6.87
CA LYS A 2 37.43 13.08 -8.25
C LYS A 2 37.78 11.97 -9.26
N ARG A 3 38.96 11.32 -9.19
CA ARG A 3 39.35 10.20 -10.06
C ARG A 3 38.64 8.88 -9.73
N PHE A 4 38.25 8.69 -8.48
CA PHE A 4 37.54 7.48 -8.03
C PHE A 4 36.10 7.44 -8.55
N TYR A 5 35.42 8.57 -8.57
CA TYR A 5 34.05 8.65 -9.13
C TYR A 5 34.02 8.41 -10.64
N PHE A 6 35.02 8.89 -11.39
CA PHE A 6 35.07 8.64 -12.83
C PHE A 6 35.33 7.17 -13.16
N LEU A 7 36.23 6.51 -12.43
CA LEU A 7 36.48 5.07 -12.56
C LEU A 7 35.26 4.25 -12.11
N PHE A 8 34.61 4.61 -11.03
CA PHE A 8 33.40 3.94 -10.54
C PHE A 8 32.25 4.06 -11.55
N PHE A 9 32.02 5.24 -12.12
CA PHE A 9 31.00 5.42 -13.14
C PHE A 9 31.35 4.71 -14.46
N SER A 10 32.59 4.73 -14.89
CA SER A 10 32.98 4.01 -16.11
C SER A 10 32.87 2.50 -15.94
N THR A 11 33.25 1.95 -14.77
CA THR A 11 33.07 0.52 -14.48
C THR A 11 31.61 0.14 -14.35
N LEU A 12 30.75 0.99 -13.78
CA LEU A 12 29.31 0.74 -13.69
C LEU A 12 28.62 0.69 -15.08
N PHE A 13 29.07 1.52 -16.03
CA PHE A 13 28.51 1.57 -17.38
C PHE A 13 29.10 0.52 -18.34
N PHE A 14 30.38 0.17 -18.18
CA PHE A 14 31.07 -0.71 -19.14
C PHE A 14 31.25 -2.15 -18.68
N ALA A 15 30.99 -2.47 -17.41
CA ALA A 15 31.09 -3.83 -16.88
C ALA A 15 29.86 -4.27 -16.08
N PRO A 16 28.64 -4.18 -16.64
CA PRO A 16 27.44 -4.68 -15.94
C PRO A 16 27.54 -6.17 -15.59
N SER A 17 28.30 -6.95 -16.37
CA SER A 17 28.45 -8.39 -16.18
C SER A 17 29.28 -8.81 -14.97
N PHE A 18 30.14 -7.92 -14.43
CA PHE A 18 31.04 -8.24 -13.32
C PHE A 18 30.46 -7.93 -11.93
N LEU A 19 29.45 -7.04 -11.84
CA LEU A 19 28.87 -6.59 -10.57
C LEU A 19 27.72 -7.48 -10.07
N PHE A 20 27.06 -8.18 -10.98
CA PHE A 20 25.93 -9.04 -10.66
C PHE A 20 26.29 -10.47 -11.02
N GLY A 21 26.64 -11.28 -10.02
CA GLY A 21 26.94 -12.70 -10.23
C GLY A 21 25.84 -13.40 -11.02
N ALA A 22 26.23 -13.96 -12.12
CA ALA A 22 25.68 -15.01 -13.00
C ALA A 22 24.19 -15.44 -12.94
N THR A 23 23.27 -14.60 -12.52
CA THR A 23 21.84 -14.86 -12.68
C THR A 23 21.28 -13.99 -13.80
N ASN A 24 21.22 -14.59 -15.00
CA ASN A 24 20.46 -14.14 -16.19
C ASN A 24 20.37 -12.63 -16.45
N ILE A 25 21.50 -11.96 -16.74
CA ILE A 25 21.53 -10.63 -17.35
C ILE A 25 21.15 -10.74 -18.86
N ALA A 26 20.25 -11.63 -19.20
CA ALA A 26 19.77 -11.79 -20.58
C ALA A 26 18.98 -10.57 -21.08
N ASN A 27 18.49 -9.70 -20.18
CA ASN A 27 17.68 -8.54 -20.55
C ASN A 27 18.23 -7.22 -19.98
N SER A 28 19.41 -6.81 -20.44
CA SER A 28 20.02 -5.52 -20.08
C SER A 28 19.17 -4.27 -20.42
N ASN A 29 17.99 -4.46 -21.02
CA ASN A 29 17.05 -3.43 -21.43
C ASN A 29 15.70 -3.51 -20.70
N LEU A 30 15.61 -4.29 -19.62
CA LEU A 30 14.39 -4.43 -18.83
C LEU A 30 14.37 -3.41 -17.69
N ILE A 31 13.30 -2.64 -17.62
CA ILE A 31 13.03 -1.63 -16.60
C ILE A 31 11.90 -2.17 -15.73
N TYR A 32 12.09 -2.18 -14.42
CA TYR A 32 11.06 -2.64 -13.47
C TYR A 32 10.33 -1.45 -12.86
N THR A 33 9.01 -1.61 -12.65
CA THR A 33 8.18 -0.68 -11.89
C THR A 33 7.32 -1.45 -10.89
N TRP A 34 6.92 -0.79 -9.82
CA TRP A 34 6.03 -1.34 -8.78
C TRP A 34 4.73 -0.53 -8.75
N GLY A 35 3.91 -0.70 -9.77
CA GLY A 35 2.75 0.10 -10.07
C GLY A 35 3.07 1.30 -10.98
N TYR A 36 2.05 1.77 -11.70
CA TYR A 36 2.15 2.93 -12.61
C TYR A 36 3.16 2.76 -13.76
N GLY A 37 3.32 1.54 -14.29
CA GLY A 37 4.15 1.26 -15.47
C GLY A 37 3.66 2.00 -16.73
N ASP A 38 2.37 2.28 -16.82
CA ASP A 38 1.74 3.12 -17.84
C ASP A 38 2.27 4.56 -17.82
N VAL A 39 2.38 5.19 -16.65
CA VAL A 39 2.94 6.54 -16.51
C VAL A 39 4.40 6.59 -16.97
N MET A 40 5.19 5.57 -16.62
CA MET A 40 6.57 5.43 -17.07
C MET A 40 6.64 5.31 -18.60
N ASN A 41 5.76 4.50 -19.19
CA ASN A 41 5.66 4.32 -20.63
C ASN A 41 5.34 5.64 -21.33
N GLU A 42 4.30 6.36 -20.90
CA GLU A 42 3.87 7.63 -21.51
C GLU A 42 4.98 8.70 -21.48
N ILE A 43 5.66 8.87 -20.35
CA ILE A 43 6.73 9.87 -20.26
C ILE A 43 7.94 9.49 -21.11
N MET A 44 8.29 8.21 -21.21
CA MET A 44 9.36 7.77 -22.08
C MET A 44 9.01 7.94 -23.56
N GLN A 45 7.75 7.75 -23.96
CA GLN A 45 7.27 8.07 -25.31
C GLN A 45 7.39 9.57 -25.60
N ALA A 46 7.06 10.42 -24.63
CA ALA A 46 7.26 11.87 -24.77
C ALA A 46 8.73 12.24 -24.93
N VAL A 47 9.63 11.67 -24.13
CA VAL A 47 11.08 11.88 -24.25
C VAL A 47 11.60 11.42 -25.61
N LYS A 48 11.14 10.28 -26.11
CA LYS A 48 11.43 9.83 -27.47
C LYS A 48 11.04 10.89 -28.51
N GLY A 49 9.80 11.41 -28.47
CA GLY A 49 9.33 12.45 -29.39
C GLY A 49 10.23 13.69 -29.35
N ILE A 50 10.52 14.19 -28.13
CA ILE A 50 11.38 15.36 -27.95
C ILE A 50 12.80 15.12 -28.54
N THR A 51 13.43 14.00 -28.21
CA THR A 51 14.81 13.72 -28.63
C THR A 51 14.95 13.42 -30.11
N THR A 52 13.88 13.02 -30.81
CA THR A 52 13.90 12.85 -32.28
C THR A 52 13.73 14.15 -33.04
N GLU A 53 13.12 15.18 -32.45
CA GLU A 53 12.79 16.44 -33.11
C GLU A 53 13.76 17.60 -32.77
N THR A 54 14.69 17.41 -31.81
CA THR A 54 15.45 18.50 -31.19
C THR A 54 16.89 18.69 -31.70
N ASP A 55 17.29 18.15 -32.85
CA ASP A 55 18.66 18.31 -33.39
C ASP A 55 19.06 19.77 -33.49
N TYR A 56 18.14 20.68 -33.85
CA TYR A 56 18.44 22.11 -33.94
C TYR A 56 18.71 22.76 -32.56
N ILE A 57 18.07 22.28 -31.50
CA ILE A 57 18.28 22.76 -30.14
C ILE A 57 19.66 22.35 -29.61
N VAL A 58 20.12 21.15 -29.98
CA VAL A 58 21.47 20.68 -29.65
C VAL A 58 22.54 21.52 -30.29
N ASN A 59 22.35 21.87 -31.58
CA ASN A 59 23.26 22.76 -32.31
C ASN A 59 23.28 24.17 -31.70
N ALA A 60 22.13 24.71 -31.32
CA ALA A 60 22.03 25.99 -30.62
C ALA A 60 22.73 25.95 -29.25
N ALA A 61 22.54 24.87 -28.47
CA ALA A 61 23.22 24.67 -27.20
C ALA A 61 24.75 24.61 -27.33
N LEU A 62 25.24 23.95 -28.36
CA LEU A 62 26.67 23.93 -28.66
C LEU A 62 27.20 25.33 -29.03
N ALA A 63 26.49 26.08 -29.87
CA ALA A 63 26.87 27.46 -30.22
C ALA A 63 26.93 28.37 -28.98
N ILE A 64 25.93 28.29 -28.10
CA ILE A 64 25.91 29.03 -26.82
C ILE A 64 27.09 28.59 -25.93
N SER A 65 27.37 27.30 -25.84
CA SER A 65 28.49 26.77 -25.06
C SER A 65 29.85 27.32 -25.56
N LEU A 66 30.04 27.35 -26.87
CA LEU A 66 31.26 27.94 -27.50
C LEU A 66 31.37 29.43 -27.20
N LEU A 67 30.27 30.16 -27.27
CA LEU A 67 30.23 31.59 -26.95
C LEU A 67 30.60 31.85 -25.49
N LEU A 68 29.96 31.13 -24.55
CA LEU A 68 30.26 31.22 -23.11
C LEU A 68 31.73 30.84 -22.81
N PHE A 69 32.23 29.80 -23.48
CA PHE A 69 33.62 29.40 -23.36
C PHE A 69 34.57 30.53 -23.83
N SER A 70 34.28 31.17 -24.96
CA SER A 70 35.08 32.26 -25.51
C SER A 70 35.10 33.47 -24.59
N ILE A 71 33.93 33.86 -24.02
CA ILE A 71 33.81 34.95 -23.06
C ILE A 71 34.64 34.63 -21.79
N LYS A 72 34.47 33.44 -21.24
CA LYS A 72 35.22 33.02 -20.06
C LYS A 72 36.73 33.05 -20.28
N LYS A 73 37.19 32.61 -21.44
CA LYS A 73 38.61 32.62 -21.78
C LYS A 73 39.17 34.03 -21.99
N ALA A 74 38.38 34.94 -22.56
CA ALA A 74 38.75 36.33 -22.66
C ALA A 74 38.93 37.00 -21.28
N MET A 75 38.19 36.50 -20.26
CA MET A 75 38.30 37.04 -18.90
C MET A 75 39.41 36.39 -18.07
N ASP A 76 39.69 35.08 -18.20
CA ASP A 76 40.58 34.31 -17.30
C ASP A 76 42.07 34.32 -17.67
N GLY A 77 42.47 34.75 -18.89
CA GLY A 77 43.84 35.06 -19.33
C GLY A 77 44.95 33.98 -19.25
N GLN A 78 44.76 32.85 -18.60
CA GLN A 78 45.88 31.97 -18.18
C GLN A 78 45.66 30.46 -18.23
N THR A 79 45.06 29.86 -19.24
CA THR A 79 45.04 28.38 -19.35
C THR A 79 45.23 27.95 -20.79
N ASN A 80 45.79 26.76 -21.04
CA ASN A 80 45.90 26.17 -22.37
C ASN A 80 44.51 26.03 -23.00
N PRO A 81 44.11 26.95 -23.94
CA PRO A 81 42.73 26.98 -24.44
C PRO A 81 42.39 25.72 -25.24
N VAL A 82 43.35 25.09 -25.87
CA VAL A 82 43.16 23.89 -26.70
C VAL A 82 42.75 22.67 -25.82
N PHE A 83 43.37 22.50 -24.65
CA PHE A 83 43.05 21.39 -23.78
C PHE A 83 41.65 21.53 -23.15
N GLU A 84 41.27 22.70 -22.74
CA GLU A 84 39.95 22.99 -22.20
C GLU A 84 38.84 22.85 -23.26
N LEU A 85 39.12 23.32 -24.49
CA LEU A 85 38.24 23.15 -25.65
C LEU A 85 38.05 21.65 -25.96
N GLY A 86 39.13 20.87 -25.93
CA GLY A 86 39.10 19.43 -26.11
C GLY A 86 38.21 18.72 -25.08
N LYS A 87 38.30 19.13 -23.80
CA LYS A 87 37.40 18.61 -22.73
C LYS A 87 35.92 18.94 -22.99
N MET A 88 35.65 20.16 -23.46
CA MET A 88 34.28 20.58 -23.76
C MET A 88 33.70 19.79 -24.94
N PHE A 89 34.44 19.57 -26.02
CA PHE A 89 34.00 18.74 -27.13
C PHE A 89 33.82 17.27 -26.74
N MET A 90 34.69 16.73 -25.87
CA MET A 90 34.54 15.38 -25.34
C MET A 90 33.26 15.27 -24.50
N LEU A 91 32.99 16.24 -23.62
CA LEU A 91 31.75 16.32 -22.89
C LEU A 91 30.53 16.35 -23.80
N PHE A 92 30.58 17.26 -24.82
CA PHE A 92 29.51 17.36 -25.80
C PHE A 92 29.27 16.04 -26.52
N ALA A 93 30.29 15.39 -27.04
CA ALA A 93 30.17 14.13 -27.77
C ALA A 93 29.54 13.01 -26.91
N VAL A 94 30.02 12.88 -25.66
CA VAL A 94 29.49 11.87 -24.73
C VAL A 94 28.03 12.17 -24.36
N VAL A 95 27.71 13.41 -23.99
CA VAL A 95 26.37 13.78 -23.57
C VAL A 95 25.36 13.70 -24.71
N TRP A 96 25.77 14.19 -25.91
CA TRP A 96 24.94 14.11 -27.11
C TRP A 96 24.63 12.67 -27.48
N TYR A 97 25.65 11.80 -27.54
CA TYR A 97 25.47 10.40 -27.93
C TYR A 97 24.65 9.62 -26.94
N MET A 98 24.87 9.85 -25.64
CA MET A 98 24.22 9.07 -24.58
C MET A 98 22.80 9.55 -24.26
N PHE A 99 22.54 10.86 -24.24
CA PHE A 99 21.30 11.42 -23.67
C PHE A 99 20.40 12.16 -24.68
N LEU A 100 20.95 12.56 -25.86
CA LEU A 100 20.18 13.36 -26.81
C LEU A 100 19.98 12.65 -28.14
N LYS A 101 20.90 11.78 -28.54
CA LYS A 101 20.77 11.04 -29.79
C LYS A 101 19.89 9.81 -29.61
N ALA A 102 18.72 9.82 -30.25
CA ALA A 102 17.90 8.62 -30.37
C ALA A 102 18.55 7.65 -31.37
N PRO A 103 18.69 6.34 -31.03
CA PRO A 103 19.20 5.36 -31.99
C PRO A 103 18.18 5.14 -33.11
N ASN A 104 18.65 5.18 -34.36
CA ASN A 104 17.80 4.93 -35.54
C ASN A 104 17.43 3.45 -35.71
N ASP A 105 18.00 2.57 -34.89
CA ASP A 105 17.83 1.13 -34.98
C ASP A 105 16.70 0.62 -34.04
N ASN A 106 15.77 -0.12 -34.61
CA ASN A 106 14.72 -0.84 -33.86
C ASN A 106 15.25 -1.94 -32.93
N ASN A 107 16.55 -2.27 -33.00
CA ASN A 107 17.16 -3.28 -32.13
C ASN A 107 17.38 -2.78 -30.68
N HIS A 108 17.37 -1.46 -30.46
CA HIS A 108 17.48 -0.87 -29.12
C HIS A 108 16.07 -0.68 -28.53
N ARG A 109 15.46 -1.77 -28.11
CA ARG A 109 14.16 -1.75 -27.43
C ARG A 109 14.37 -1.89 -25.93
N PHE A 110 13.59 -1.13 -25.17
CA PHE A 110 13.46 -1.27 -23.73
C PHE A 110 12.07 -1.84 -23.43
N MET A 111 11.99 -2.73 -22.44
CA MET A 111 10.74 -3.27 -21.94
C MET A 111 10.55 -2.78 -20.51
N ILE A 112 9.40 -2.20 -20.22
CA ILE A 112 8.99 -1.81 -18.88
C ILE A 112 8.07 -2.92 -18.39
N HIS A 113 8.44 -3.57 -17.30
CA HIS A 113 7.65 -4.59 -16.62
C HIS A 113 7.13 -4.04 -15.31
N ASP A 114 5.82 -4.06 -15.13
CA ASP A 114 5.17 -3.66 -13.89
C ASP A 114 4.88 -4.89 -13.02
N GLU A 115 5.61 -5.03 -11.92
CA GLU A 115 5.52 -6.18 -11.01
C GLU A 115 4.14 -6.27 -10.31
N VAL A 116 3.46 -5.14 -10.08
CA VAL A 116 2.16 -5.13 -9.40
C VAL A 116 1.03 -5.55 -10.33
N THR A 117 1.04 -5.02 -11.57
CA THR A 117 -0.02 -5.28 -12.56
C THR A 117 0.33 -6.39 -13.54
N SER A 118 1.58 -6.88 -13.54
CA SER A 118 2.12 -7.88 -14.50
C SER A 118 1.95 -7.47 -15.97
N LYS A 119 1.98 -6.15 -16.25
CA LYS A 119 1.87 -5.60 -17.60
C LYS A 119 3.23 -5.22 -18.16
N ASP A 120 3.41 -5.50 -19.45
CA ASP A 120 4.62 -5.19 -20.21
C ASP A 120 4.36 -4.08 -21.24
N TYR A 121 5.28 -3.10 -21.29
CA TYR A 121 5.26 -2.03 -22.28
C TYR A 121 6.60 -2.01 -23.03
N VAL A 122 6.57 -1.91 -24.36
CA VAL A 122 7.77 -1.93 -25.19
C VAL A 122 8.00 -0.58 -25.81
N ILE A 123 9.20 -0.03 -25.62
CA ILE A 123 9.62 1.25 -26.14
C ILE A 123 10.87 1.10 -26.97
N SER A 124 10.91 1.74 -28.13
CA SER A 124 12.07 1.83 -29.03
C SER A 124 12.49 3.28 -29.24
N GLN A 125 13.72 3.49 -29.70
CA GLN A 125 14.24 4.80 -30.09
C GLN A 125 14.36 5.82 -28.94
N ILE A 126 14.63 5.34 -27.72
CA ILE A 126 15.02 6.20 -26.60
C ILE A 126 16.55 6.34 -26.57
N PRO A 127 17.11 7.52 -26.21
CA PRO A 127 18.54 7.66 -26.00
C PRO A 127 19.09 6.61 -25.05
N ILE A 128 20.18 5.95 -25.47
CA ILE A 128 20.74 4.78 -24.78
C ILE A 128 21.08 5.10 -23.31
N GLY A 129 21.63 6.28 -23.04
CA GLY A 129 22.00 6.68 -21.69
C GLY A 129 20.80 6.83 -20.77
N ILE A 130 19.65 7.29 -21.28
CA ILE A 130 18.41 7.38 -20.48
C ILE A 130 17.89 5.98 -20.21
N GLY A 131 17.62 5.19 -21.25
CA GLY A 131 17.04 3.85 -21.11
C GLY A 131 17.91 2.91 -20.25
N LYS A 132 19.23 2.87 -20.52
CA LYS A 132 20.18 2.03 -19.75
C LYS A 132 20.34 2.47 -18.31
N SER A 133 20.33 3.78 -18.02
CA SER A 133 20.42 4.27 -16.64
C SER A 133 19.24 3.77 -15.81
N PHE A 134 18.02 3.89 -16.33
CA PHE A 134 16.82 3.41 -15.62
C PHE A 134 16.77 1.88 -15.56
N ALA A 135 17.12 1.17 -16.62
CA ALA A 135 17.20 -0.28 -16.60
C ALA A 135 18.15 -0.79 -15.51
N LEU A 136 19.38 -0.26 -15.45
CA LEU A 136 20.35 -0.63 -14.42
C LEU A 136 19.87 -0.30 -13.00
N MET A 137 19.29 0.88 -12.80
CA MET A 137 18.84 1.33 -11.49
C MET A 137 17.66 0.52 -10.98
N THR A 138 16.67 0.24 -11.82
CA THR A 138 15.50 -0.55 -11.43
C THR A 138 15.83 -2.04 -11.26
N GLN A 139 16.77 -2.58 -12.03
CA GLN A 139 17.29 -3.94 -11.81
C GLN A 139 18.06 -4.02 -10.47
N PHE A 140 18.88 -3.02 -10.15
CA PHE A 140 19.55 -2.95 -8.86
C PHE A 140 18.56 -2.85 -7.70
N GLU A 141 17.53 -2.01 -7.86
CA GLU A 141 16.41 -1.90 -6.92
C GLU A 141 15.74 -3.25 -6.69
N LYS A 142 15.42 -3.98 -7.75
CA LYS A 142 14.80 -5.32 -7.68
C LYS A 142 15.68 -6.33 -6.94
N VAL A 143 16.97 -6.40 -7.27
CA VAL A 143 17.91 -7.31 -6.60
C VAL A 143 18.00 -7.05 -5.11
N ILE A 144 18.05 -5.77 -4.69
CA ILE A 144 18.05 -5.42 -3.27
C ILE A 144 16.73 -5.85 -2.62
N LEU A 145 15.61 -5.55 -3.26
CA LEU A 145 14.28 -5.87 -2.76
C LEU A 145 14.11 -7.38 -2.56
N GLU A 146 14.40 -8.18 -3.57
CA GLU A 146 14.34 -9.65 -3.51
C GLU A 146 15.28 -10.23 -2.42
N ALA A 147 16.49 -9.68 -2.31
CA ALA A 147 17.44 -10.11 -1.28
C ALA A 147 16.93 -9.82 0.14
N MET A 148 16.25 -8.70 0.34
CA MET A 148 15.66 -8.33 1.63
C MET A 148 14.44 -9.21 1.96
N GLU A 149 13.50 -9.32 1.02
CA GLU A 149 12.26 -10.05 1.21
C GLU A 149 12.45 -11.55 1.43
N LYS A 150 13.50 -12.13 0.84
CA LYS A 150 13.87 -13.53 1.06
C LYS A 150 14.16 -13.87 2.53
N HIS A 151 14.58 -12.90 3.30
CA HIS A 151 14.98 -13.08 4.71
C HIS A 151 13.91 -12.60 5.71
N PHE A 152 12.78 -12.07 5.21
CA PHE A 152 11.67 -11.65 6.06
C PHE A 152 10.83 -12.86 6.48
N SER A 153 10.33 -12.83 7.72
CA SER A 153 9.53 -13.89 8.32
C SER A 153 8.01 -13.71 8.14
N THR A 154 7.59 -12.70 7.37
CA THR A 154 6.18 -12.45 7.04
C THR A 154 5.75 -13.26 5.81
N PRO A 155 4.43 -13.49 5.59
CA PRO A 155 3.94 -14.21 4.42
C PRO A 155 4.41 -13.55 3.12
N GLN A 156 4.98 -14.33 2.20
CA GLN A 156 5.53 -13.80 0.94
C GLN A 156 4.47 -13.09 0.07
N SER A 157 3.21 -13.49 0.17
CA SER A 157 2.10 -12.88 -0.56
C SER A 157 1.80 -11.44 -0.13
N THR A 158 2.24 -11.01 1.06
CA THR A 158 2.10 -9.64 1.59
C THR A 158 3.36 -8.80 1.48
N ASN A 159 4.43 -9.36 0.92
CA ASN A 159 5.67 -8.63 0.67
C ASN A 159 5.42 -7.42 -0.22
N PHE A 160 6.25 -6.39 -0.06
CA PHE A 160 6.13 -5.15 -0.81
C PHE A 160 6.15 -5.36 -2.33
N SER A 161 7.00 -6.27 -2.83
CA SER A 161 7.10 -6.60 -4.27
C SER A 161 5.81 -7.20 -4.83
N ASN A 162 5.12 -8.04 -4.04
CA ASN A 162 3.93 -8.76 -4.49
C ASN A 162 2.63 -7.98 -4.27
N ALA A 163 2.48 -7.36 -3.10
CA ALA A 163 1.21 -6.79 -2.66
C ALA A 163 1.21 -5.25 -2.56
N GLY A 164 2.40 -4.63 -2.64
CA GLY A 164 2.55 -3.20 -2.43
C GLY A 164 2.65 -2.81 -0.96
N LEU A 165 2.64 -1.50 -0.70
CA LEU A 165 2.82 -0.93 0.62
C LEU A 165 1.57 -1.08 1.50
N GLY A 166 1.73 -1.68 2.68
CA GLY A 166 0.69 -1.73 3.71
C GLY A 166 -0.55 -2.54 3.32
N PHE A 167 -0.39 -3.54 2.46
CA PHE A 167 -1.52 -4.34 1.96
C PHE A 167 -2.31 -5.02 3.10
N SER A 168 -1.64 -5.55 4.10
CA SER A 168 -2.30 -6.15 5.29
C SER A 168 -3.20 -5.15 6.02
N LEU A 169 -2.75 -3.89 6.16
CA LEU A 169 -3.57 -2.82 6.74
C LEU A 169 -4.75 -2.46 5.83
N GLN A 170 -4.56 -2.42 4.51
CA GLN A 170 -5.64 -2.14 3.56
C GLN A 170 -6.72 -3.21 3.62
N VAL A 171 -6.35 -4.49 3.66
CA VAL A 171 -7.29 -5.60 3.82
C VAL A 171 -8.13 -5.41 5.08
N MET A 172 -7.52 -5.19 6.24
CA MET A 172 -8.26 -5.01 7.48
C MET A 172 -9.13 -3.75 7.48
N SER A 173 -8.70 -2.66 6.85
CA SER A 173 -9.47 -1.42 6.78
C SER A 173 -10.68 -1.51 5.86
N THR A 174 -10.62 -2.36 4.84
CA THR A 174 -11.71 -2.53 3.87
C THR A 174 -12.71 -3.62 4.25
N LEU A 175 -12.32 -4.58 5.09
CA LEU A 175 -13.21 -5.63 5.59
C LEU A 175 -14.55 -5.11 6.14
N PRO A 176 -14.59 -4.06 6.99
CA PRO A 176 -15.86 -3.55 7.51
C PRO A 176 -16.77 -2.90 6.46
N SER A 177 -16.26 -2.63 5.27
CA SER A 177 -17.05 -2.09 4.15
C SER A 177 -17.84 -3.18 3.41
N VAL A 178 -17.47 -4.46 3.60
CA VAL A 178 -18.18 -5.60 3.03
C VAL A 178 -19.34 -5.99 3.96
N LYS A 179 -20.42 -5.22 3.89
CA LYS A 179 -21.60 -5.45 4.71
C LYS A 179 -22.57 -6.43 4.04
N LEU A 180 -23.02 -7.42 4.81
CA LEU A 180 -23.98 -8.40 4.35
C LEU A 180 -25.29 -7.74 3.87
N SER A 181 -25.75 -6.70 4.57
CA SER A 181 -26.95 -5.93 4.22
C SER A 181 -26.88 -5.25 2.83
N ALA A 182 -25.66 -5.00 2.33
CA ALA A 182 -25.47 -4.43 0.99
C ALA A 182 -25.45 -5.51 -0.12
N ILE A 183 -25.15 -6.78 0.25
CA ILE A 183 -25.09 -7.92 -0.66
C ILE A 183 -26.46 -8.56 -0.76
N ASP A 184 -27.03 -8.96 0.38
CA ASP A 184 -28.37 -9.54 0.49
C ASP A 184 -29.10 -9.00 1.73
N ALA A 185 -30.04 -8.08 1.50
CA ALA A 185 -30.86 -7.50 2.55
C ALA A 185 -31.78 -8.54 3.21
N THR A 186 -32.19 -9.58 2.48
CA THR A 186 -33.04 -10.67 2.99
C THR A 186 -32.24 -11.53 3.97
N LEU A 187 -30.97 -11.83 3.64
CA LEU A 187 -30.09 -12.56 4.54
C LEU A 187 -29.81 -11.77 5.83
N GLN A 188 -29.54 -10.46 5.74
CA GLN A 188 -29.37 -9.62 6.93
C GLN A 188 -30.62 -9.63 7.80
N LYS A 189 -31.81 -9.53 7.19
CA LYS A 189 -33.11 -9.62 7.89
C LYS A 189 -33.28 -10.96 8.61
N ASN A 190 -32.91 -12.06 7.96
CA ASN A 190 -32.93 -13.39 8.58
C ASN A 190 -31.99 -13.48 9.80
N ILE A 191 -30.79 -12.92 9.68
CA ILE A 191 -29.82 -12.86 10.79
C ILE A 191 -30.37 -12.02 11.94
N ASP A 192 -31.00 -10.88 11.69
CA ASP A 192 -31.58 -10.02 12.72
C ASP A 192 -32.70 -10.75 13.50
N PHE A 193 -33.63 -11.44 12.79
CA PHE A 193 -34.67 -12.22 13.45
C PHE A 193 -34.12 -13.42 14.18
N TYR A 194 -33.19 -14.15 13.58
CA TYR A 194 -32.54 -15.29 14.21
C TYR A 194 -31.79 -14.86 15.48
N PHE A 195 -31.08 -13.77 15.44
CA PHE A 195 -30.38 -13.21 16.58
C PHE A 195 -31.34 -12.88 17.71
N ARG A 196 -32.43 -12.19 17.40
CA ARG A 196 -33.45 -11.79 18.37
C ARG A 196 -34.16 -12.98 19.01
N ASN A 197 -34.58 -13.96 18.21
CA ASN A 197 -35.47 -15.04 18.66
C ASN A 197 -34.70 -16.26 19.13
N CYS A 198 -33.51 -16.54 18.63
CA CYS A 198 -32.76 -17.76 18.89
C CYS A 198 -31.48 -17.46 19.71
N VAL A 199 -30.58 -16.63 19.19
CA VAL A 199 -29.26 -16.38 19.79
C VAL A 199 -29.39 -15.64 21.13
N SER A 200 -30.20 -14.58 21.20
CA SER A 200 -30.40 -13.80 22.44
C SER A 200 -30.96 -14.66 23.56
N VAL A 201 -31.88 -15.56 23.24
CA VAL A 201 -32.44 -16.51 24.21
C VAL A 201 -31.37 -17.51 24.67
N GLY A 202 -30.57 -18.05 23.75
CA GLY A 202 -29.46 -18.96 24.06
C GLY A 202 -28.40 -18.32 24.96
N ILE A 203 -28.06 -17.05 24.72
CA ILE A 203 -27.11 -16.28 25.53
C ILE A 203 -27.67 -15.97 26.93
N LEU A 204 -28.97 -15.64 27.03
CA LEU A 204 -29.60 -15.30 28.31
C LEU A 204 -29.76 -16.52 29.21
N LEU A 205 -30.10 -17.66 28.63
CA LEU A 205 -30.39 -18.90 29.39
C LEU A 205 -29.12 -19.68 29.74
N ASN A 206 -28.02 -19.50 29.03
CA ASN A 206 -26.82 -20.31 29.20
C ASN A 206 -25.55 -19.45 29.31
N GLN A 207 -24.84 -19.55 30.43
CA GLN A 207 -23.56 -18.87 30.64
C GLN A 207 -22.49 -19.36 29.64
N GLN A 208 -22.53 -20.62 29.24
CA GLN A 208 -21.66 -21.19 28.24
C GLN A 208 -21.90 -20.53 26.85
N GLY A 209 -23.16 -20.22 26.52
CA GLY A 209 -23.51 -19.49 25.29
C GLY A 209 -22.90 -18.08 25.24
N ARG A 210 -22.82 -17.38 26.38
CA ARG A 210 -22.14 -16.07 26.46
C ARG A 210 -20.65 -16.18 26.17
N ASN A 211 -20.00 -17.16 26.78
CA ASN A 211 -18.55 -17.38 26.55
C ASN A 211 -18.25 -17.79 25.12
N LEU A 212 -19.07 -18.66 24.52
CA LEU A 212 -18.95 -19.02 23.11
C LEU A 212 -19.13 -17.80 22.23
N PHE A 213 -20.13 -16.96 22.46
CA PHE A 213 -20.35 -15.77 21.65
C PHE A 213 -19.16 -14.77 21.65
N GLN A 214 -18.57 -14.57 22.84
CA GLN A 214 -17.47 -13.61 22.98
C GLN A 214 -16.12 -14.13 22.51
N ASN A 215 -15.88 -15.43 22.65
CA ASN A 215 -14.56 -16.04 22.46
C ASN A 215 -14.51 -17.10 21.35
N SER A 216 -15.58 -17.22 20.56
CA SER A 216 -15.64 -18.19 19.47
C SER A 216 -14.61 -17.90 18.38
N ASP A 217 -13.90 -18.92 17.95
CA ASP A 217 -13.04 -18.93 16.78
C ASP A 217 -13.76 -19.43 15.51
N ASN A 218 -15.01 -19.95 15.68
CA ASN A 218 -15.91 -20.32 14.59
C ASN A 218 -17.33 -19.79 14.87
N LEU A 219 -17.49 -18.49 14.76
CA LEU A 219 -18.74 -17.80 15.11
C LEU A 219 -19.93 -18.29 14.29
N ILE A 220 -19.70 -18.71 13.03
CA ILE A 220 -20.78 -19.26 12.18
C ILE A 220 -21.35 -20.52 12.81
N GLN A 221 -20.50 -21.47 13.16
CA GLN A 221 -20.95 -22.72 13.78
C GLN A 221 -21.57 -22.47 15.16
N ASP A 222 -20.90 -21.65 15.97
CA ASP A 222 -21.37 -21.44 17.34
C ASP A 222 -22.69 -20.67 17.38
N LEU A 223 -22.90 -19.65 16.55
CA LEU A 223 -24.18 -18.94 16.52
C LEU A 223 -25.33 -19.80 16.02
N PHE A 224 -25.12 -20.49 14.91
CA PHE A 224 -26.20 -21.14 14.17
C PHE A 224 -26.42 -22.61 14.57
N THR A 225 -25.46 -23.24 15.26
CA THR A 225 -25.54 -24.63 15.64
C THR A 225 -25.52 -24.84 17.16
N ASN A 226 -24.72 -24.06 17.92
CA ASN A 226 -24.51 -24.29 19.33
C ASN A 226 -25.37 -23.38 20.23
N ILE A 227 -25.41 -22.07 19.93
CA ILE A 227 -26.10 -21.06 20.75
C ILE A 227 -27.57 -20.95 20.34
N GLY A 228 -27.83 -20.81 19.06
CA GLY A 228 -29.16 -20.57 18.50
C GLY A 228 -29.96 -21.85 18.20
N ASN A 229 -29.46 -23.03 18.57
CA ASN A 229 -30.10 -24.32 18.28
C ASN A 229 -31.20 -24.64 19.28
N GLY A 230 -32.31 -23.92 19.23
CA GLY A 230 -33.44 -24.11 20.12
C GLY A 230 -34.75 -24.48 19.38
N SER A 231 -35.74 -24.89 20.13
CA SER A 231 -37.10 -25.17 19.61
C SER A 231 -37.94 -23.90 19.42
N GLN A 232 -37.39 -22.71 19.75
CA GLN A 232 -38.07 -21.44 19.54
C GLN A 232 -38.31 -21.23 18.04
N LEU A 233 -39.35 -20.48 17.70
CA LEU A 233 -39.74 -20.19 16.34
C LEU A 233 -39.16 -18.85 15.89
N THR A 234 -38.64 -18.82 14.66
CA THR A 234 -38.16 -17.60 14.02
C THR A 234 -38.74 -17.50 12.61
N PRO A 235 -39.07 -16.28 12.13
CA PRO A 235 -39.40 -16.09 10.73
C PRO A 235 -38.14 -16.23 9.87
N LEU A 236 -38.26 -16.94 8.78
CA LEU A 236 -37.28 -17.08 7.74
C LEU A 236 -37.84 -16.56 6.43
N PHE A 237 -37.06 -15.71 5.75
CA PHE A 237 -37.44 -15.07 4.48
C PHE A 237 -36.58 -15.64 3.37
N GLU A 238 -37.21 -16.01 2.27
CA GLU A 238 -36.57 -16.46 1.05
C GLU A 238 -36.97 -15.53 -0.10
N ASN A 239 -36.04 -15.10 -0.89
CA ASN A 239 -36.28 -14.29 -2.07
C ASN A 239 -36.27 -15.19 -3.32
N ASN A 240 -37.45 -15.50 -3.85
CA ASN A 240 -37.63 -16.24 -5.10
C ASN A 240 -38.23 -15.30 -6.17
N ASN A 241 -37.43 -14.95 -7.17
CA ASN A 241 -37.88 -14.10 -8.29
C ASN A 241 -38.53 -12.78 -7.87
N ASN A 242 -37.90 -12.06 -6.95
CA ASN A 242 -38.39 -10.81 -6.35
C ASN A 242 -39.69 -10.94 -5.52
N ILE A 243 -40.08 -12.16 -5.17
CA ILE A 243 -41.21 -12.40 -4.24
C ILE A 243 -40.60 -12.93 -2.93
N GLU A 244 -40.72 -12.12 -1.88
CA GLU A 244 -40.29 -12.51 -0.55
C GLU A 244 -41.32 -13.46 0.06
N LYS A 245 -40.97 -14.72 0.29
CA LYS A 245 -41.76 -15.70 1.06
C LYS A 245 -41.32 -15.70 2.49
N GLN A 246 -42.27 -15.62 3.40
CA GLN A 246 -42.01 -15.79 4.85
C GLN A 246 -42.47 -17.15 5.27
N SER A 247 -41.61 -17.90 5.96
CA SER A 247 -41.93 -19.12 6.67
C SER A 247 -41.58 -18.92 8.16
N VAL A 248 -42.24 -19.67 9.03
CA VAL A 248 -41.93 -19.69 10.48
C VAL A 248 -41.42 -21.08 10.81
N VAL A 249 -40.16 -21.17 11.19
CA VAL A 249 -39.45 -22.43 11.39
C VAL A 249 -38.79 -22.46 12.78
N PRO A 250 -38.51 -23.65 13.33
CA PRO A 250 -37.70 -23.76 14.54
C PRO A 250 -36.29 -23.20 14.34
N CYS A 251 -35.69 -22.66 15.36
CA CYS A 251 -34.32 -22.14 15.31
C CYS A 251 -33.30 -23.20 14.87
N SER A 252 -33.52 -24.47 15.27
CA SER A 252 -32.71 -25.61 14.80
C SER A 252 -32.66 -25.80 13.30
N ASP A 253 -33.75 -25.44 12.61
CA ASP A 253 -33.89 -25.60 11.15
C ASP A 253 -33.50 -24.32 10.40
N ALA A 254 -33.71 -23.16 11.04
CA ALA A 254 -33.32 -21.86 10.47
C ALA A 254 -31.80 -21.68 10.39
N GLY A 255 -31.06 -22.09 11.42
CA GLY A 255 -29.61 -21.93 11.50
C GLY A 255 -28.89 -22.52 10.29
N PRO A 256 -29.03 -23.81 9.95
CA PRO A 256 -28.41 -24.43 8.79
C PRO A 256 -28.78 -23.75 7.47
N GLN A 257 -30.02 -23.27 7.29
CA GLN A 257 -30.47 -22.58 6.09
C GLN A 257 -29.79 -21.22 5.95
N ILE A 258 -29.65 -20.48 7.04
CA ILE A 258 -28.91 -19.20 7.05
C ILE A 258 -27.44 -19.41 6.70
N VAL A 259 -26.80 -20.46 7.23
CA VAL A 259 -25.41 -20.80 6.90
C VAL A 259 -25.25 -21.09 5.41
N GLU A 260 -26.21 -21.75 4.78
CA GLU A 260 -26.18 -22.04 3.35
C GLU A 260 -26.33 -20.75 2.50
N MET A 261 -27.19 -19.81 2.93
CA MET A 261 -27.31 -18.48 2.32
C MET A 261 -25.99 -17.70 2.42
N ILE A 262 -25.33 -17.71 3.59
CA ILE A 262 -24.03 -17.05 3.79
C ILE A 262 -22.98 -17.62 2.84
N LYS A 263 -22.91 -18.94 2.68
CA LYS A 263 -21.96 -19.57 1.76
C LYS A 263 -22.19 -19.13 0.31
N LYS A 264 -23.44 -19.04 -0.12
CA LYS A 264 -23.81 -18.59 -1.47
C LYS A 264 -23.37 -17.15 -1.73
N ASP A 265 -23.57 -16.26 -0.76
CA ASP A 265 -23.26 -14.84 -0.93
C ASP A 265 -21.78 -14.50 -0.72
N THR A 266 -20.98 -15.47 -0.24
CA THR A 266 -19.53 -15.28 -0.03
C THR A 266 -18.79 -14.97 -1.32
N ASP A 267 -19.18 -15.55 -2.43
CA ASP A 267 -18.53 -15.29 -3.73
C ASP A 267 -18.70 -13.85 -4.20
N GLU A 268 -19.87 -13.28 -3.96
CA GLU A 268 -20.12 -11.88 -4.27
C GLU A 268 -19.38 -10.95 -3.30
N ALA A 269 -19.36 -11.31 -2.02
CA ALA A 269 -18.57 -10.60 -1.01
C ALA A 269 -17.08 -10.56 -1.35
N MET A 270 -16.52 -11.68 -1.82
CA MET A 270 -15.12 -11.77 -2.27
C MET A 270 -14.85 -10.83 -3.45
N LYS A 271 -15.76 -10.77 -4.42
CA LYS A 271 -15.64 -9.86 -5.58
C LYS A 271 -15.71 -8.40 -5.15
N ILE A 272 -16.65 -8.05 -4.26
CA ILE A 272 -16.77 -6.68 -3.74
C ILE A 272 -15.50 -6.27 -3.00
N HIS A 273 -14.96 -7.15 -2.14
CA HIS A 273 -13.74 -6.86 -1.42
C HIS A 273 -12.52 -6.76 -2.37
N ALA A 274 -12.42 -7.64 -3.37
CA ALA A 274 -11.40 -7.55 -4.42
C ALA A 274 -11.50 -6.23 -5.19
N ALA A 275 -12.74 -5.75 -5.47
CA ALA A 275 -12.96 -4.46 -6.12
C ALA A 275 -12.47 -3.28 -5.26
N LEU A 276 -12.71 -3.32 -3.96
CA LEU A 276 -12.22 -2.30 -3.03
C LEU A 276 -10.69 -2.23 -2.96
N LEU A 277 -10.03 -3.36 -3.24
CA LEU A 277 -8.56 -3.46 -3.28
C LEU A 277 -7.99 -3.30 -4.71
N GLY A 278 -8.84 -3.07 -5.73
CA GLY A 278 -8.42 -2.94 -7.13
C GLY A 278 -7.93 -4.24 -7.79
N MET A 279 -8.37 -5.42 -7.29
CA MET A 279 -7.89 -6.75 -7.69
C MET A 279 -8.98 -7.64 -8.33
N VAL A 280 -10.00 -7.06 -8.93
CA VAL A 280 -11.15 -7.80 -9.51
C VAL A 280 -10.75 -8.72 -10.66
N ASP A 281 -9.76 -8.30 -11.45
CA ASP A 281 -9.38 -9.01 -12.69
C ASP A 281 -8.62 -10.33 -12.43
N ASP A 282 -8.08 -10.51 -11.21
CA ASP A 282 -7.30 -11.71 -10.83
C ASP A 282 -7.71 -12.20 -9.44
N MET A 283 -8.81 -12.93 -9.38
CA MET A 283 -9.36 -13.47 -8.14
C MET A 283 -8.45 -14.49 -7.45
N ALA A 284 -7.64 -15.24 -8.20
CA ALA A 284 -6.73 -16.23 -7.61
C ALA A 284 -5.57 -15.54 -6.86
N ASN A 285 -5.00 -14.51 -7.44
CA ASN A 285 -3.97 -13.67 -6.81
C ASN A 285 -4.54 -12.91 -5.60
N TYR A 286 -5.78 -12.39 -5.75
CA TYR A 286 -6.49 -11.75 -4.64
C TYR A 286 -6.67 -12.72 -3.46
N GLU A 287 -7.17 -13.95 -3.67
CA GLU A 287 -7.38 -14.93 -2.58
C GLU A 287 -6.07 -15.27 -1.88
N GLN A 288 -4.98 -15.43 -2.62
CA GLN A 288 -3.65 -15.71 -2.06
C GLN A 288 -3.13 -14.55 -1.21
N LYS A 289 -3.21 -13.31 -1.72
CA LYS A 289 -2.76 -12.12 -1.00
C LYS A 289 -3.63 -11.83 0.22
N PHE A 290 -4.95 -11.98 0.08
CA PHE A 290 -5.89 -11.86 1.19
C PHE A 290 -5.61 -12.87 2.30
N LEU A 291 -5.37 -14.14 1.94
CA LEU A 291 -5.00 -15.17 2.93
C LEU A 291 -3.71 -14.82 3.67
N GLY A 292 -2.68 -14.36 2.95
CA GLY A 292 -1.44 -13.90 3.59
C GLY A 292 -1.67 -12.72 4.54
N ALA A 293 -2.49 -11.75 4.15
CA ALA A 293 -2.88 -10.65 5.03
C ALA A 293 -3.66 -11.16 6.26
N ALA A 294 -4.60 -12.09 6.08
CA ALA A 294 -5.32 -12.71 7.18
C ALA A 294 -4.38 -13.45 8.15
N GLN A 295 -3.32 -14.10 7.64
CA GLN A 295 -2.32 -14.80 8.45
C GLN A 295 -1.47 -13.86 9.30
N ILE A 296 -1.33 -12.59 8.93
CA ILE A 296 -0.67 -11.59 9.79
C ILE A 296 -1.49 -11.33 11.05
N TYR A 297 -2.82 -11.33 10.93
CA TYR A 297 -3.72 -11.12 12.06
C TYR A 297 -4.09 -12.40 12.78
N ASN A 298 -4.00 -13.52 12.09
CA ASN A 298 -4.28 -14.84 12.61
C ASN A 298 -3.45 -15.89 11.87
N GLU A 299 -2.35 -16.30 12.45
CA GLU A 299 -1.40 -17.27 11.88
C GLU A 299 -2.07 -18.58 11.44
N GLN A 300 -3.17 -18.96 12.08
CA GLN A 300 -3.91 -20.18 11.77
C GLN A 300 -4.98 -20.01 10.68
N ALA A 301 -5.09 -18.84 10.05
CA ALA A 301 -6.00 -18.65 8.93
C ALA A 301 -5.66 -19.60 7.79
N VAL A 302 -6.61 -20.46 7.43
CA VAL A 302 -6.42 -21.52 6.40
C VAL A 302 -7.08 -21.17 5.07
N SER A 303 -8.04 -20.23 5.06
CA SER A 303 -8.82 -19.87 3.89
C SER A 303 -9.23 -18.41 3.92
N ALA A 304 -8.99 -17.69 2.81
CA ALA A 304 -9.47 -16.33 2.59
C ALA A 304 -11.00 -16.24 2.74
N ARG A 305 -11.69 -17.20 2.19
CA ARG A 305 -13.15 -17.32 2.17
C ARG A 305 -13.74 -17.46 3.57
N SER A 306 -13.22 -18.39 4.38
CA SER A 306 -13.70 -18.58 5.76
C SER A 306 -13.38 -17.38 6.65
N TYR A 307 -12.25 -16.72 6.44
CA TYR A 307 -11.91 -15.51 7.17
C TYR A 307 -12.86 -14.34 6.85
N LEU A 308 -13.21 -14.15 5.58
CA LEU A 308 -14.18 -13.15 5.16
C LEU A 308 -15.59 -13.45 5.69
N GLN A 309 -16.03 -14.71 5.62
CA GLN A 309 -17.30 -15.16 6.19
C GLN A 309 -17.40 -14.85 7.69
N GLN A 310 -16.36 -15.19 8.44
CA GLN A 310 -16.27 -14.89 9.87
C GLN A 310 -16.40 -13.39 10.14
N SER A 311 -15.68 -12.55 9.38
CA SER A 311 -15.76 -11.09 9.49
C SER A 311 -17.15 -10.55 9.18
N MET A 312 -17.78 -11.03 8.10
CA MET A 312 -19.13 -10.63 7.70
C MET A 312 -20.17 -10.96 8.79
N ILE A 313 -20.12 -12.17 9.33
CA ILE A 313 -21.06 -12.59 10.39
C ILE A 313 -20.82 -11.81 11.69
N MET A 314 -19.57 -11.49 11.99
CA MET A 314 -19.23 -10.67 13.13
C MET A 314 -19.84 -9.27 13.04
N LEU A 315 -19.76 -8.63 11.87
CA LEU A 315 -20.39 -7.34 11.59
C LEU A 315 -21.92 -7.43 11.62
N ALA A 316 -22.49 -8.45 10.96
CA ALA A 316 -23.92 -8.68 10.96
C ALA A 316 -24.48 -8.93 12.37
N SER A 317 -23.70 -9.63 13.22
CA SER A 317 -24.06 -9.86 14.63
C SER A 317 -24.04 -8.57 15.45
N GLN A 318 -23.11 -7.66 15.21
CA GLN A 318 -23.09 -6.34 15.84
C GLN A 318 -24.32 -5.52 15.47
N ASP A 319 -24.67 -5.48 14.18
CA ASP A 319 -25.87 -4.80 13.70
C ASP A 319 -27.14 -5.43 14.30
N ALA A 320 -27.20 -6.76 14.39
CA ALA A 320 -28.33 -7.50 14.99
C ALA A 320 -28.49 -7.22 16.49
N ILE A 321 -27.39 -7.10 17.26
CA ILE A 321 -27.43 -6.70 18.67
C ILE A 321 -28.03 -5.30 18.82
N ILE A 322 -27.60 -4.35 18.00
CA ILE A 322 -28.11 -2.97 18.00
C ILE A 322 -29.62 -2.96 17.68
N ASN A 323 -30.03 -3.70 16.64
CA ASN A 323 -31.42 -3.78 16.22
C ASN A 323 -32.30 -4.48 17.28
N THR A 324 -31.78 -5.50 17.94
CA THR A 324 -32.46 -6.18 19.06
C THR A 324 -32.65 -5.25 20.26
N ALA A 325 -31.62 -4.50 20.65
CA ALA A 325 -31.70 -3.51 21.73
C ALA A 325 -32.75 -2.43 21.44
N LYS A 326 -32.82 -1.93 20.20
CA LYS A 326 -33.87 -1.00 19.77
C LYS A 326 -35.28 -1.60 19.91
N SER A 327 -35.46 -2.86 19.54
CA SER A 327 -36.76 -3.53 19.54
C SER A 327 -37.31 -3.75 20.94
N VAL A 328 -36.47 -3.85 21.98
CA VAL A 328 -36.86 -4.01 23.37
C VAL A 328 -36.89 -2.72 24.19
N GLY A 329 -36.79 -1.56 23.50
CA GLY A 329 -36.89 -0.25 24.13
C GLY A 329 -35.67 0.16 24.96
N LEU A 330 -34.56 -0.55 24.87
CA LEU A 330 -33.29 -0.16 25.46
C LEU A 330 -32.72 0.99 24.61
N ASN A 331 -32.17 2.02 25.31
CA ASN A 331 -31.56 3.12 24.60
C ASN A 331 -30.37 2.60 23.75
N PRO A 332 -30.50 2.52 22.43
CA PRO A 332 -29.44 1.96 21.57
C PRO A 332 -28.18 2.79 21.61
N ALA A 333 -28.26 4.06 22.04
CA ALA A 333 -27.11 4.94 22.17
C ALA A 333 -26.08 4.46 23.20
N SER A 334 -26.51 3.76 24.26
CA SER A 334 -25.57 3.21 25.25
C SER A 334 -24.88 1.92 24.80
N VAL A 335 -25.56 1.11 23.98
CA VAL A 335 -25.01 -0.15 23.43
C VAL A 335 -24.24 0.14 22.13
N ALA A 336 -24.81 0.98 21.27
CA ALA A 336 -24.19 1.40 20.02
C ALA A 336 -23.02 2.38 20.24
N ALA A 337 -23.02 3.19 21.33
CA ALA A 337 -21.95 4.13 21.58
C ALA A 337 -20.58 3.43 21.73
N ASN A 338 -20.53 2.27 22.39
CA ASN A 338 -19.26 1.57 22.56
C ASN A 338 -18.78 0.87 21.27
N THR A 339 -19.69 0.35 20.44
CA THR A 339 -19.35 -0.27 19.15
C THR A 339 -19.16 0.77 18.06
N ALA A 340 -20.07 1.75 17.93
CA ALA A 340 -19.97 2.81 16.93
C ALA A 340 -18.79 3.77 17.18
N TYR A 341 -18.38 3.99 18.43
CA TYR A 341 -17.20 4.78 18.75
C TYR A 341 -15.90 4.07 18.35
N ALA A 342 -15.79 2.76 18.56
CA ALA A 342 -14.65 1.98 18.12
C ALA A 342 -14.56 1.97 16.59
N ASP A 343 -15.68 1.75 15.90
CA ASP A 343 -15.76 1.77 14.45
C ASP A 343 -15.50 3.18 13.89
N GLN A 344 -16.09 4.22 14.47
CA GLN A 344 -15.96 5.59 14.00
C GLN A 344 -14.53 6.14 14.22
N GLN A 345 -13.87 5.80 15.33
CA GLN A 345 -12.45 6.12 15.56
C GLN A 345 -11.55 5.35 14.60
N PHE A 346 -11.85 4.08 14.34
CA PHE A 346 -11.12 3.28 13.37
C PHE A 346 -11.24 3.87 11.97
N TYR A 347 -12.47 4.13 11.51
CA TYR A 347 -12.70 4.74 10.20
C TYR A 347 -12.11 6.14 10.08
N ALA A 348 -12.25 6.98 11.08
CA ALA A 348 -11.71 8.34 11.06
C ALA A 348 -10.17 8.36 11.07
N SER A 349 -9.53 7.49 11.84
CA SER A 349 -8.06 7.43 11.89
C SER A 349 -7.46 6.79 10.63
N MET A 350 -8.11 5.77 10.09
CA MET A 350 -7.68 5.09 8.86
C MET A 350 -7.96 5.93 7.61
N GLN A 351 -9.14 6.59 7.51
CA GLN A 351 -9.48 7.41 6.35
C GLN A 351 -8.71 8.73 6.30
N ALA A 352 -8.47 9.39 7.45
CA ALA A 352 -7.88 10.73 7.42
C ALA A 352 -6.37 10.75 7.15
N GLN A 353 -5.62 9.76 7.55
CA GLN A 353 -4.15 9.79 7.47
C GLN A 353 -3.50 8.52 6.89
N GLY A 354 -4.05 7.32 7.15
CA GLY A 354 -3.44 6.06 6.82
C GLY A 354 -3.48 5.71 5.35
N HIS A 355 -4.64 5.77 4.80
CA HIS A 355 -4.87 5.47 3.40
C HIS A 355 -4.15 6.46 2.46
N MET A 356 -4.05 7.73 2.88
CA MET A 356 -3.37 8.75 2.06
C MET A 356 -1.88 8.43 1.85
N ALA A 357 -1.13 8.13 2.89
CA ALA A 357 0.31 7.91 2.75
C ALA A 357 0.64 6.64 1.96
N GLN A 358 -0.11 5.57 2.20
CA GLN A 358 0.09 4.28 1.52
C GLN A 358 -0.29 4.33 0.04
N THR A 359 -1.35 5.06 -0.31
CA THR A 359 -1.82 5.21 -1.69
C THR A 359 -1.02 6.27 -2.46
N TYR A 360 -0.76 7.42 -1.84
CA TYR A 360 -0.16 8.55 -2.55
C TYR A 360 1.36 8.49 -2.64
N LEU A 361 2.08 7.81 -1.74
CA LEU A 361 3.54 7.79 -1.83
C LEU A 361 4.06 6.95 -3.01
N PRO A 362 3.54 5.75 -3.32
CA PRO A 362 3.89 5.04 -4.56
C PRO A 362 3.55 5.85 -5.80
N LEU A 363 2.39 6.52 -5.82
CA LEU A 363 2.00 7.43 -6.89
C LEU A 363 2.98 8.61 -7.01
N ALA A 364 3.33 9.25 -5.89
CA ALA A 364 4.31 10.34 -5.87
C ALA A 364 5.69 9.87 -6.39
N LYS A 365 6.13 8.67 -6.01
CA LYS A 365 7.35 8.06 -6.56
C LYS A 365 7.27 7.94 -8.08
N ALA A 366 6.16 7.40 -8.60
CA ALA A 366 5.96 7.24 -10.04
C ALA A 366 6.01 8.58 -10.78
N TYR A 367 5.29 9.60 -10.30
CA TYR A 367 5.30 10.95 -10.90
C TYR A 367 6.66 11.62 -10.80
N LEU A 368 7.34 11.53 -9.66
CA LEU A 368 8.69 12.08 -9.51
C LEU A 368 9.69 11.37 -10.43
N THR A 369 9.60 10.06 -10.57
CA THR A 369 10.41 9.30 -11.53
C THR A 369 10.12 9.76 -12.96
N ALA A 370 8.85 9.94 -13.32
CA ALA A 370 8.43 10.46 -14.61
C ALA A 370 9.00 11.88 -14.87
N ILE A 371 8.98 12.76 -13.87
CA ILE A 371 9.58 14.10 -13.97
C ILE A 371 11.09 14.01 -14.19
N ILE A 372 11.81 13.16 -13.43
CA ILE A 372 13.27 12.97 -13.60
C ILE A 372 13.59 12.48 -15.00
N ILE A 373 12.82 11.52 -15.53
CA ILE A 373 12.96 11.01 -16.89
C ILE A 373 12.64 12.12 -17.92
N GLY A 374 11.50 12.78 -17.76
CA GLY A 374 11.03 13.83 -18.67
C GLY A 374 11.99 15.00 -18.77
N LEU A 375 12.70 15.33 -17.70
CA LEU A 375 13.70 16.41 -17.68
C LEU A 375 15.12 15.94 -18.03
N SER A 376 15.37 14.66 -18.26
CA SER A 376 16.71 14.12 -18.51
C SER A 376 17.41 14.74 -19.72
N TRP A 377 16.67 14.96 -20.82
CA TRP A 377 17.17 15.63 -22.02
C TRP A 377 17.53 17.10 -21.77
N LEU A 378 16.75 17.82 -20.96
CA LEU A 378 17.03 19.21 -20.59
C LEU A 378 18.29 19.30 -19.71
N VAL A 379 18.46 18.40 -18.75
CA VAL A 379 19.67 18.30 -17.92
C VAL A 379 20.91 18.04 -18.80
N ALA A 380 20.76 17.19 -19.81
CA ALA A 380 21.83 16.96 -20.81
C ALA A 380 22.17 18.23 -21.60
N LEU A 381 21.17 18.96 -22.09
CA LEU A 381 21.39 20.26 -22.78
C LEU A 381 22.08 21.25 -21.86
N LEU A 382 21.66 21.40 -20.61
CA LEU A 382 22.31 22.31 -19.65
C LEU A 382 23.77 21.92 -19.41
N SER A 383 24.08 20.61 -19.39
CA SER A 383 25.47 20.14 -19.25
C SER A 383 26.34 20.56 -20.44
N ILE A 384 25.77 20.57 -21.64
CA ILE A 384 26.44 21.07 -22.83
C ILE A 384 26.64 22.58 -22.76
N VAL A 385 25.58 23.35 -22.48
CA VAL A 385 25.61 24.81 -22.43
C VAL A 385 26.63 25.33 -21.42
N PHE A 386 26.66 24.76 -20.22
CA PHE A 386 27.61 25.19 -19.19
C PHE A 386 28.97 24.47 -19.23
N GLY A 387 29.17 23.52 -20.14
CA GLY A 387 30.40 22.75 -20.24
C GLY A 387 30.77 22.00 -18.96
N SER A 388 29.76 21.52 -18.21
CA SER A 388 29.96 20.98 -16.86
C SER A 388 29.23 19.65 -16.64
N TYR A 389 29.92 18.68 -16.06
CA TYR A 389 29.31 17.42 -15.61
C TYR A 389 28.41 17.54 -14.34
N ALA A 390 28.32 18.74 -13.77
CA ALA A 390 27.58 18.95 -12.51
C ALA A 390 26.09 18.58 -12.64
N HIS A 391 25.47 18.93 -13.78
CA HIS A 391 24.06 18.65 -14.04
C HIS A 391 23.80 17.15 -14.22
N ILE A 392 24.67 16.43 -14.93
CA ILE A 392 24.58 14.98 -15.07
C ILE A 392 24.79 14.28 -13.71
N LYS A 393 25.74 14.75 -12.90
CA LYS A 393 25.91 14.24 -11.53
C LYS A 393 24.66 14.46 -10.70
N MET A 394 24.02 15.62 -10.81
CA MET A 394 22.74 15.90 -10.14
C MET A 394 21.64 14.92 -10.58
N PHE A 395 21.52 14.68 -11.90
CA PHE A 395 20.57 13.72 -12.45
C PHE A 395 20.75 12.33 -11.84
N PHE A 396 21.98 11.78 -11.83
CA PHE A 396 22.24 10.47 -11.22
C PHE A 396 22.00 10.47 -9.71
N THR A 397 22.26 11.57 -9.02
CA THR A 397 21.93 11.67 -7.59
C THR A 397 20.41 11.60 -7.35
N LEU A 398 19.61 12.25 -8.20
CA LEU A 398 18.15 12.18 -8.15
C LEU A 398 17.65 10.77 -8.48
N CYS A 399 18.25 10.10 -9.46
CA CYS A 399 17.93 8.71 -9.78
C CYS A 399 18.23 7.76 -8.61
N ILE A 400 19.39 7.88 -7.96
CA ILE A 400 19.73 7.09 -6.77
C ILE A 400 18.76 7.41 -5.63
N TRP A 401 18.44 8.68 -5.42
CA TRP A 401 17.49 9.09 -4.41
C TRP A 401 16.13 8.42 -4.56
N ILE A 402 15.56 8.40 -5.78
CA ILE A 402 14.23 7.83 -6.02
C ILE A 402 14.24 6.29 -5.91
N VAL A 403 15.33 5.64 -6.33
CA VAL A 403 15.51 4.18 -6.23
C VAL A 403 15.59 3.71 -4.78
N LEU A 404 16.19 4.50 -3.89
CA LEU A 404 16.30 4.16 -2.46
C LEU A 404 14.94 4.17 -1.73
N TRP A 405 13.87 4.75 -2.32
CA TRP A 405 12.56 4.74 -1.67
C TRP A 405 12.04 3.32 -1.50
N THR A 406 12.13 2.46 -2.51
CA THR A 406 11.60 1.10 -2.47
C THR A 406 12.22 0.23 -1.38
N PRO A 407 13.54 0.12 -1.24
CA PRO A 407 14.14 -0.61 -0.12
C PRO A 407 13.71 -0.08 1.25
N ILE A 408 13.61 1.23 1.41
CA ILE A 408 13.15 1.83 2.68
C ILE A 408 11.68 1.47 2.94
N LEU A 409 10.82 1.60 1.94
CA LEU A 409 9.41 1.23 2.05
C LEU A 409 9.23 -0.27 2.32
N CYS A 410 10.06 -1.11 1.72
CA CYS A 410 10.07 -2.56 1.98
C CYS A 410 10.37 -2.87 3.45
N ILE A 411 11.39 -2.21 4.05
CA ILE A 411 11.70 -2.36 5.47
C ILE A 411 10.52 -1.89 6.34
N ILE A 412 9.94 -0.74 6.02
CA ILE A 412 8.79 -0.19 6.77
C ILE A 412 7.61 -1.15 6.70
N ASN A 413 7.31 -1.70 5.52
CA ASN A 413 6.24 -2.68 5.32
C ASN A 413 6.48 -3.93 6.18
N TYR A 414 7.69 -4.50 6.12
CA TYR A 414 8.06 -5.66 6.92
C TYR A 414 7.92 -5.40 8.43
N LEU A 415 8.47 -4.28 8.92
CA LEU A 415 8.40 -3.93 10.35
C LEU A 415 6.94 -3.76 10.81
N ASN A 416 6.09 -3.21 9.96
CA ASN A 416 4.67 -3.08 10.25
C ASN A 416 4.00 -4.45 10.36
N ASP A 417 4.15 -5.30 9.35
CA ASP A 417 3.52 -6.62 9.31
C ASP A 417 4.04 -7.53 10.43
N TYR A 418 5.34 -7.54 10.68
CA TYR A 418 5.94 -8.28 11.78
C TYR A 418 5.41 -7.83 13.15
N ASN A 419 5.26 -6.54 13.34
CA ASN A 419 4.76 -5.97 14.58
C ASN A 419 3.26 -6.24 14.78
N LEU A 420 2.47 -6.18 13.71
CA LEU A 420 1.05 -6.56 13.73
C LEU A 420 0.88 -8.04 14.05
N MET A 421 1.68 -8.92 13.45
CA MET A 421 1.67 -10.35 13.70
C MET A 421 1.94 -10.66 15.18
N ASN A 422 2.98 -10.07 15.78
CA ASN A 422 3.30 -10.27 17.19
C ASN A 422 2.18 -9.83 18.13
N VAL A 423 1.54 -8.70 17.83
CA VAL A 423 0.43 -8.20 18.65
C VAL A 423 -0.82 -9.05 18.47
N ALA A 424 -1.12 -9.44 17.23
CA ALA A 424 -2.23 -10.32 16.93
C ALA A 424 -2.10 -11.66 17.67
N GLN A 425 -0.91 -12.27 17.69
CA GLN A 425 -0.65 -13.51 18.45
C GLN A 425 -0.94 -13.35 19.95
N VAL A 426 -0.54 -12.22 20.54
CA VAL A 426 -0.83 -11.95 21.96
C VAL A 426 -2.33 -11.80 22.21
N ILE A 427 -3.05 -11.12 21.31
CA ILE A 427 -4.49 -10.87 21.45
C ILE A 427 -5.29 -12.17 21.21
N THR A 428 -4.99 -12.88 20.13
CA THR A 428 -5.75 -14.07 19.74
C THR A 428 -5.43 -15.31 20.59
N GLY A 429 -4.28 -15.31 21.26
CA GLY A 429 -3.83 -16.47 22.06
C GLY A 429 -3.69 -17.77 21.25
N GLY A 430 -3.49 -17.66 19.92
CA GLY A 430 -3.34 -18.82 19.02
C GLY A 430 -4.65 -19.48 18.60
N LYS A 431 -5.79 -18.80 18.67
CA LYS A 431 -7.07 -19.29 18.15
C LYS A 431 -7.08 -19.39 16.62
N ALA A 432 -7.93 -20.24 16.06
CA ALA A 432 -8.02 -20.47 14.61
C ALA A 432 -8.68 -19.30 13.83
N ALA A 433 -9.48 -18.45 14.48
CA ALA A 433 -10.07 -17.25 13.89
C ALA A 433 -10.26 -16.15 14.95
N LEU A 434 -10.52 -14.93 14.47
CA LEU A 434 -10.77 -13.80 15.38
C LEU A 434 -12.12 -13.95 16.05
N SER A 435 -12.14 -13.91 17.39
CA SER A 435 -13.37 -13.77 18.15
C SER A 435 -13.89 -12.31 18.10
N LEU A 436 -15.13 -12.10 18.50
CA LEU A 436 -15.72 -10.76 18.56
C LEU A 436 -14.91 -9.80 19.45
N GLY A 437 -14.42 -10.29 20.58
CA GLY A 437 -13.59 -9.51 21.51
C GLY A 437 -12.20 -9.22 20.95
N ASP A 438 -11.55 -10.22 20.34
CA ASP A 438 -10.22 -10.07 19.75
C ASP A 438 -10.23 -9.09 18.58
N ASN A 439 -11.27 -9.13 17.75
CA ASN A 439 -11.42 -8.25 16.60
C ASN A 439 -11.42 -6.76 16.99
N MET A 440 -12.17 -6.40 18.03
CA MET A 440 -12.18 -5.01 18.53
C MET A 440 -10.80 -4.55 19.00
N LEU A 441 -10.05 -5.42 19.69
CA LEU A 441 -8.71 -5.10 20.17
C LEU A 441 -7.72 -4.98 19.02
N ILE A 442 -7.80 -5.86 18.03
CA ILE A 442 -6.95 -5.81 16.83
C ILE A 442 -7.24 -4.54 16.02
N PHE A 443 -8.51 -4.20 15.79
CA PHE A 443 -8.86 -2.97 15.06
C PHE A 443 -8.32 -1.72 15.76
N LYS A 444 -8.42 -1.65 17.08
CA LYS A 444 -7.85 -0.53 17.86
C LYS A 444 -6.34 -0.44 17.69
N GLU A 445 -5.66 -1.58 17.74
CA GLU A 445 -4.19 -1.62 17.61
C GLU A 445 -3.74 -1.31 16.18
N VAL A 446 -4.45 -1.80 15.17
CA VAL A 446 -4.22 -1.48 13.75
C VAL A 446 -4.35 0.03 13.52
N ALA A 447 -5.37 0.69 14.07
CA ALA A 447 -5.55 2.12 13.94
C ALA A 447 -4.39 2.92 14.55
N ASN A 448 -3.95 2.54 15.76
CA ASN A 448 -2.82 3.19 16.43
C ASN A 448 -1.52 3.06 15.65
N ARG A 449 -1.24 1.89 15.09
CA ARG A 449 -0.01 1.60 14.35
C ARG A 449 -0.02 2.18 12.95
N SER A 450 -1.17 2.26 12.31
CA SER A 450 -1.34 2.88 11.01
C SER A 450 -0.82 4.34 11.03
N ASN A 451 -1.12 5.10 12.07
CA ASN A 451 -0.65 6.48 12.21
C ASN A 451 0.88 6.56 12.29
N PHE A 452 1.50 5.65 13.05
CA PHE A 452 2.97 5.60 13.15
C PHE A 452 3.62 5.17 11.83
N MET A 453 3.09 4.15 11.19
CA MET A 453 3.57 3.69 9.89
C MET A 453 3.48 4.80 8.83
N ASN A 454 2.38 5.54 8.79
CA ASN A 454 2.20 6.64 7.85
C ASN A 454 3.27 7.70 7.99
N TYR A 455 3.65 8.03 9.23
CA TYR A 455 4.75 8.96 9.45
C TYR A 455 6.08 8.41 8.89
N LEU A 456 6.41 7.15 9.15
CA LEU A 456 7.61 6.50 8.60
C LEU A 456 7.60 6.52 7.07
N VAL A 457 6.45 6.19 6.48
CA VAL A 457 6.25 6.20 5.02
C VAL A 457 6.48 7.61 4.46
N MET A 458 5.86 8.63 5.04
CA MET A 458 6.03 10.03 4.61
C MET A 458 7.46 10.56 4.80
N SER A 459 8.23 9.99 5.70
CA SER A 459 9.64 10.37 5.92
C SER A 459 10.62 9.68 4.96
N THR A 460 10.16 8.72 4.16
CA THR A 460 10.99 7.97 3.20
C THR A 460 11.80 8.87 2.25
N PRO A 461 11.24 9.94 1.64
CA PRO A 461 12.00 10.83 0.77
C PRO A 461 13.19 11.50 1.47
N VAL A 462 13.02 11.88 2.75
CA VAL A 462 14.06 12.53 3.55
C VAL A 462 15.17 11.54 3.89
N LEU A 463 14.81 10.32 4.31
CA LEU A 463 15.76 9.24 4.58
C LEU A 463 16.56 8.87 3.33
N ALA A 464 15.88 8.69 2.20
CA ALA A 464 16.51 8.39 0.92
C ALA A 464 17.49 9.50 0.50
N TYR A 465 17.13 10.78 0.71
CA TYR A 465 18.00 11.90 0.41
C TYR A 465 19.24 11.93 1.31
N ALA A 466 19.06 11.67 2.60
CA ALA A 466 20.16 11.58 3.55
C ALA A 466 21.18 10.51 3.12
N ILE A 467 20.71 9.34 2.71
CA ILE A 467 21.54 8.23 2.23
C ILE A 467 22.21 8.60 0.90
N ALA A 468 21.47 9.13 -0.08
CA ALA A 468 21.98 9.50 -1.39
C ALA A 468 23.07 10.58 -1.32
N LYS A 469 22.99 11.47 -0.35
CA LYS A 469 23.97 12.56 -0.11
C LYS A 469 25.02 12.21 0.94
N ALA A 470 24.93 11.06 1.61
CA ALA A 470 25.74 10.70 2.78
C ALA A 470 25.73 11.84 3.84
N SER A 471 24.54 12.36 4.15
CA SER A 471 24.33 13.54 4.99
C SER A 471 23.77 13.15 6.36
N GLU A 472 24.54 13.37 7.43
CA GLU A 472 24.09 13.17 8.81
C GLU A 472 22.90 14.07 9.17
N GLN A 473 22.83 15.28 8.63
CA GLN A 473 21.78 16.24 8.90
C GLN A 473 20.39 15.75 8.46
N GLY A 474 20.33 14.91 7.42
CA GLY A 474 19.07 14.26 6.99
C GLY A 474 18.53 13.31 8.04
N PHE A 475 19.39 12.54 8.71
CA PHE A 475 18.99 11.65 9.82
C PHE A 475 18.55 12.43 11.06
N VAL A 476 19.19 13.54 11.38
CA VAL A 476 18.77 14.41 12.49
C VAL A 476 17.38 15.01 12.21
N THR A 477 17.13 15.44 10.97
CA THR A 477 15.81 15.95 10.55
C THR A 477 14.73 14.86 10.66
N PHE A 478 15.05 13.62 10.24
CA PHE A 478 14.16 12.48 10.41
C PHE A 478 13.85 12.20 11.88
N ALA A 479 14.87 12.12 12.74
CA ALA A 479 14.70 11.83 14.16
C ALA A 479 13.88 12.92 14.88
N SER A 480 14.09 14.19 14.54
CA SER A 480 13.31 15.31 15.10
C SER A 480 11.84 15.26 14.66
N GLY A 481 11.59 14.95 13.39
CA GLY A 481 10.25 14.77 12.86
C GLY A 481 9.53 13.59 13.48
N LEU A 482 10.21 12.46 13.69
CA LEU A 482 9.66 11.29 14.40
C LEU A 482 9.24 11.65 15.83
N SER A 483 10.07 12.41 16.56
CA SER A 483 9.74 12.90 17.90
C SER A 483 8.51 13.80 17.89
N GLN A 484 8.37 14.68 16.90
CA GLN A 484 7.19 15.55 16.77
C GLN A 484 5.91 14.76 16.44
N ALA A 485 6.01 13.74 15.56
CA ALA A 485 4.87 12.89 15.21
C ALA A 485 4.38 12.07 16.42
N LEU A 486 5.30 11.51 17.22
CA LEU A 486 4.98 10.77 18.43
C LEU A 486 4.31 11.69 19.47
N THR A 487 4.81 12.93 19.61
CA THR A 487 4.21 13.93 20.51
C THR A 487 2.83 14.38 20.00
N GLY A 488 2.65 14.54 18.69
CA GLY A 488 1.38 14.84 18.06
C GLY A 488 0.35 13.73 18.26
N ALA A 489 0.74 12.48 18.06
CA ALA A 489 -0.12 11.31 18.28
C ALA A 489 -0.55 11.19 19.76
N SER A 490 0.35 11.45 20.72
CA SER A 490 0.03 11.42 22.15
C SER A 490 -0.94 12.55 22.54
N ARG A 491 -0.81 13.74 21.95
CA ARG A 491 -1.75 14.86 22.15
C ARG A 491 -3.12 14.59 21.55
N ALA A 492 -3.17 13.99 20.37
CA ALA A 492 -4.43 13.58 19.75
C ALA A 492 -5.14 12.53 20.62
N ALA A 493 -4.44 11.50 21.09
CA ALA A 493 -4.99 10.51 22.01
C ALA A 493 -5.50 11.12 23.32
N GLY A 494 -4.77 12.10 23.87
CA GLY A 494 -5.19 12.84 25.08
C GLY A 494 -6.43 13.71 24.85
N SER A 495 -6.55 14.36 23.69
CA SER A 495 -7.73 15.18 23.35
C SER A 495 -8.98 14.31 23.15
N PHE A 496 -8.84 13.11 22.56
CA PHE A 496 -9.94 12.14 22.43
C PHE A 496 -10.39 11.59 23.78
N ALA A 497 -9.45 11.26 24.68
CA ALA A 497 -9.78 10.81 26.04
C ALA A 497 -10.55 11.89 26.84
N ASN A 498 -10.16 13.16 26.72
CA ASN A 498 -10.87 14.29 27.34
C ASN A 498 -12.27 14.51 26.73
N GLN A 499 -12.42 14.36 25.41
CA GLN A 499 -13.72 14.48 24.75
C GLN A 499 -14.67 13.33 25.16
N GLN A 500 -14.13 12.13 25.34
CA GLN A 500 -14.89 10.97 25.84
C GLN A 500 -15.33 11.17 27.29
N ALA A 501 -14.48 11.70 28.16
CA ALA A 501 -14.81 12.03 29.53
C ALA A 501 -15.92 13.10 29.61
N LEU A 502 -15.86 14.13 28.76
CA LEU A 502 -16.88 15.18 28.66
C LEU A 502 -18.23 14.64 28.13
N SER A 503 -18.23 13.77 27.12
CA SER A 503 -19.47 13.18 26.59
C SER A 503 -20.14 12.22 27.58
N THR A 504 -19.35 11.52 28.38
CA THR A 504 -19.87 10.64 29.46
C THR A 504 -20.46 11.48 30.60
N GLN A 505 -19.86 12.63 30.94
CA GLN A 505 -20.38 13.55 31.95
C GLN A 505 -21.69 14.23 31.51
N THR A 506 -21.83 14.60 30.24
CA THR A 506 -23.06 15.19 29.69
C THR A 506 -24.20 14.16 29.59
N SER A 507 -23.92 12.88 29.37
CA SER A 507 -24.94 11.83 29.35
C SER A 507 -25.47 11.45 30.76
N ILE A 508 -24.68 11.69 31.80
CA ILE A 508 -25.09 11.47 33.22
C ILE A 508 -25.87 12.68 33.77
N ALA A 509 -25.64 13.87 33.19
CA ALA A 509 -26.26 15.13 33.63
C ALA A 509 -27.57 15.49 32.93
N ALA A 510 -28.16 14.60 32.12
CA ALA A 510 -29.49 14.81 31.55
C ALA A 510 -30.54 14.80 32.69
N PRO A 511 -31.27 15.89 32.93
CA PRO A 511 -32.24 15.96 34.02
C PRO A 511 -33.34 14.92 33.76
N ARG A 512 -33.64 14.09 34.78
CA ARG A 512 -34.90 13.40 34.88
C ARG A 512 -35.98 14.49 34.95
N GLY A 513 -36.61 14.76 33.83
CA GLY A 513 -37.85 15.52 33.80
C GLY A 513 -38.94 14.71 34.55
N ASP A 514 -39.55 15.34 35.52
CA ASP A 514 -40.74 14.89 36.25
C ASP A 514 -41.92 14.69 35.30
#